data_5a5bf54cc2e2999fdf35e99027185b0e
#
_entry.id   5a5bf54cc2e2999fdf35e99027185b0e
#
_cell.length_a   1.000
_cell.length_b   1.000
_cell.length_c   1.000
_cell.angle_alpha   90.00
_cell.angle_beta   90.00
_cell.angle_gamma   90.00
#
_symmetry.space_group_name_H-M   'P 1'
#
loop_
_entity.id
_entity.type
_entity.pdbx_description
1 polymer ?
#
loop_
_entity_poly.entity_id
_entity_poly.type
_entity_poly.pdbx_seq_one_letter_code
_entity_poly.pdbx_strand_id
1 'polypeptide(L)'
;ISLLAESKKFAKNKFFGVNEDGTPRQFLHKTFAFIKHRKVFYIISVAFIAVGLVFSVVRGLNYGIDFTGGTMIQVDLHEETPISEVEDAIKEYDLNPSIIYSGENNEQVVIKTMEFLDNEQRAQVIDTLGEHFDISDQDVLASEQFGPSVGDELKWNAVKAVLIASVGMLIYIILRFKSWKYGFSSIAGVVHDVLVVLAFYAIFGFTVNNPFIAAILTLVGYSINDTIVIFDRIRENERINKKASLEENIDNSINSTLNRTIMTSLTTLVVMIPLCIMVSESIREFIIPLMIGIVVGCYSSIFVCSPLYFDLNKGGESSKYLKQVKKQTKQKKRKKND
;
A
#
# COMPACT_ATOMS: atom_id res chain seq x y z
N ILE A 1 -5.48 -25.96 -14.73
CA ILE A 1 -4.64 -26.36 -13.57
C ILE A 1 -4.82 -27.85 -13.28
N SER A 2 -6.05 -28.42 -13.25
CA SER A 2 -6.28 -29.86 -13.01
C SER A 2 -5.62 -30.77 -14.04
N LEU A 3 -5.70 -30.45 -15.34
CA LEU A 3 -5.08 -31.20 -16.44
C LEU A 3 -3.55 -31.20 -16.40
N LEU A 4 -2.94 -30.13 -15.87
CA LEU A 4 -1.47 -30.07 -15.67
C LEU A 4 -1.03 -30.89 -14.45
N ALA A 5 -1.86 -30.98 -13.41
CA ALA A 5 -1.58 -31.79 -12.22
C ALA A 5 -1.64 -33.30 -12.49
N GLU A 6 -2.44 -33.74 -13.47
CA GLU A 6 -2.54 -35.14 -13.89
C GLU A 6 -1.39 -35.62 -14.78
N SER A 7 -0.61 -34.72 -15.35
CA SER A 7 0.55 -35.08 -16.17
C SER A 7 1.68 -35.63 -15.31
N LYS A 8 2.12 -36.87 -15.54
CA LYS A 8 3.22 -37.53 -14.81
C LYS A 8 4.54 -36.75 -14.81
N LYS A 9 4.76 -35.82 -15.75
CA LYS A 9 5.92 -34.92 -15.80
C LYS A 9 5.85 -33.81 -14.78
N PHE A 10 4.65 -33.31 -14.46
CA PHE A 10 4.41 -32.22 -13.49
C PHE A 10 4.01 -32.75 -12.12
N ALA A 11 3.66 -34.05 -11.99
CA ALA A 11 3.32 -34.71 -10.73
C ALA A 11 4.52 -34.88 -9.77
N LYS A 12 5.76 -34.52 -10.18
CA LYS A 12 6.87 -34.41 -9.22
C LYS A 12 6.61 -33.22 -8.32
N ASN A 13 6.31 -33.51 -7.05
CA ASN A 13 6.01 -32.57 -5.96
C ASN A 13 6.92 -31.32 -5.90
N LYS A 14 8.15 -31.42 -6.41
CA LYS A 14 9.14 -30.32 -6.47
C LYS A 14 8.68 -29.13 -7.31
N PHE A 15 7.86 -29.33 -8.36
CA PHE A 15 7.41 -28.22 -9.24
C PHE A 15 6.30 -27.39 -8.59
N PHE A 16 5.45 -28.01 -7.78
CA PHE A 16 4.34 -27.31 -7.11
C PHE A 16 4.69 -26.76 -5.72
N GLY A 17 5.97 -26.73 -5.36
CA GLY A 17 6.39 -26.22 -4.05
C GLY A 17 5.93 -27.08 -2.88
N VAL A 18 5.72 -28.39 -3.12
CA VAL A 18 5.30 -29.36 -2.10
C VAL A 18 6.43 -30.38 -1.87
N ASN A 19 6.66 -30.76 -0.62
CA ASN A 19 7.58 -31.83 -0.26
C ASN A 19 6.99 -33.20 -0.62
N GLU A 20 7.81 -34.26 -0.56
CA GLU A 20 7.37 -35.64 -0.87
C GLU A 20 6.30 -36.16 0.11
N ASP A 21 6.21 -35.58 1.30
CA ASP A 21 5.21 -35.87 2.35
C ASP A 21 3.91 -35.05 2.21
N GLY A 22 3.76 -34.26 1.13
CA GLY A 22 2.60 -33.42 0.89
C GLY A 22 2.60 -32.10 1.65
N THR A 23 3.64 -31.80 2.43
CA THR A 23 3.74 -30.52 3.14
C THR A 23 4.23 -29.40 2.22
N PRO A 24 3.76 -28.13 2.39
CA PRO A 24 4.27 -27.00 1.62
C PRO A 24 5.77 -26.83 1.82
N ARG A 25 6.50 -26.68 0.72
CA ARG A 25 7.94 -26.45 0.77
C ARG A 25 8.22 -25.07 1.34
N GLN A 26 8.87 -25.01 2.49
CA GLN A 26 9.31 -23.74 3.06
C GLN A 26 10.58 -23.25 2.33
N PHE A 27 10.51 -22.10 1.67
CA PHE A 27 11.68 -21.48 1.05
C PHE A 27 12.70 -21.00 2.10
N LEU A 28 12.23 -20.67 3.30
CA LEU A 28 13.05 -20.23 4.42
C LEU A 28 13.09 -21.33 5.49
N HIS A 29 14.20 -22.03 5.56
CA HIS A 29 14.43 -23.08 6.57
C HIS A 29 14.89 -22.54 7.94
N LYS A 30 15.16 -21.24 8.06
CA LYS A 30 15.58 -20.60 9.30
C LYS A 30 14.39 -20.00 10.03
N THR A 31 14.26 -20.28 11.30
CA THR A 31 13.34 -19.58 12.19
C THR A 31 13.94 -18.25 12.59
N PHE A 32 13.20 -17.17 12.36
CA PHE A 32 13.61 -15.82 12.72
C PHE A 32 12.94 -15.38 14.00
N ALA A 33 13.68 -14.71 14.89
CA ALA A 33 13.18 -14.12 16.12
C ALA A 33 12.78 -12.64 15.85
N PHE A 34 11.58 -12.44 15.31
CA PHE A 34 11.07 -11.13 14.91
C PHE A 34 10.84 -10.22 16.11
N ILE A 35 10.23 -10.76 17.15
CA ILE A 35 9.85 -10.01 18.36
C ILE A 35 11.09 -9.48 19.10
N LYS A 36 12.16 -10.27 19.15
CA LYS A 36 13.42 -9.85 19.77
C LYS A 36 14.00 -8.57 19.14
N HIS A 37 13.90 -8.46 17.81
CA HIS A 37 14.49 -7.35 17.05
C HIS A 37 13.49 -6.23 16.73
N ARG A 38 12.26 -6.26 17.26
CA ARG A 38 11.17 -5.33 16.92
C ARG A 38 11.52 -3.85 17.07
N LYS A 39 12.35 -3.50 18.07
CA LYS A 39 12.77 -2.09 18.27
C LYS A 39 13.55 -1.53 17.08
N VAL A 40 14.37 -2.38 16.43
CA VAL A 40 15.15 -1.99 15.24
C VAL A 40 14.19 -1.66 14.10
N PHE A 41 13.18 -2.51 13.86
CA PHE A 41 12.19 -2.28 12.80
C PHE A 41 11.32 -1.05 13.07
N TYR A 42 10.91 -0.81 14.32
CA TYR A 42 10.23 0.44 14.70
C TYR A 42 11.09 1.67 14.42
N ILE A 43 12.38 1.63 14.77
CA ILE A 43 13.30 2.74 14.52
C ILE A 43 13.45 2.99 13.03
N ILE A 44 13.61 1.94 12.21
CA ILE A 44 13.69 2.07 10.74
C ILE A 44 12.42 2.72 10.18
N SER A 45 11.24 2.23 10.58
CA SER A 45 9.95 2.77 10.15
C SER A 45 9.79 4.24 10.55
N VAL A 46 10.03 4.56 11.81
CA VAL A 46 9.91 5.94 12.32
C VAL A 46 10.93 6.86 11.66
N ALA A 47 12.16 6.41 11.46
CA ALA A 47 13.19 7.20 10.79
C ALA A 47 12.81 7.50 9.34
N PHE A 48 12.30 6.52 8.59
CA PHE A 48 11.86 6.72 7.20
C PHE A 48 10.69 7.71 7.11
N ILE A 49 9.68 7.53 7.98
CA ILE A 49 8.53 8.45 8.05
C ILE A 49 8.98 9.86 8.46
N ALA A 50 9.91 9.98 9.43
CA ALA A 50 10.45 11.28 9.85
C ALA A 50 11.19 11.99 8.71
N VAL A 51 12.01 11.26 7.94
CA VAL A 51 12.67 11.81 6.74
C VAL A 51 11.62 12.30 5.74
N GLY A 52 10.61 11.50 5.42
CA GLY A 52 9.52 11.90 4.54
C GLY A 52 8.76 13.13 5.04
N LEU A 53 8.52 13.22 6.36
CA LEU A 53 7.89 14.38 6.97
C LEU A 53 8.75 15.65 6.80
N VAL A 54 10.07 15.54 7.01
CA VAL A 54 10.99 16.67 6.78
C VAL A 54 10.92 17.11 5.32
N PHE A 55 10.98 16.19 4.35
CA PHE A 55 10.82 16.53 2.94
C PHE A 55 9.46 17.17 2.64
N SER A 56 8.38 16.66 3.22
CA SER A 56 7.03 17.24 3.08
C SER A 56 6.93 18.67 3.61
N VAL A 57 7.65 18.99 4.69
CA VAL A 57 7.64 20.36 5.26
C VAL A 57 8.57 21.31 4.49
N VAL A 58 9.75 20.84 4.08
CA VAL A 58 10.76 21.70 3.44
C VAL A 58 10.44 21.94 1.97
N ARG A 59 10.05 20.88 1.24
CA ARG A 59 9.78 20.94 -0.21
C ARG A 59 8.31 21.07 -0.55
N GLY A 60 7.42 20.67 0.38
CA GLY A 60 6.00 20.45 0.11
C GLY A 60 5.73 19.08 -0.51
N LEU A 61 4.46 18.70 -0.55
CA LEU A 61 3.98 17.61 -1.38
C LEU A 61 3.64 18.16 -2.76
N ASN A 62 4.04 17.45 -3.80
CA ASN A 62 3.67 17.81 -5.17
C ASN A 62 2.21 17.38 -5.41
N TYR A 63 1.28 18.32 -5.32
CA TYR A 63 -0.15 18.06 -5.57
C TYR A 63 -0.46 18.25 -7.04
N GLY A 64 -1.23 17.31 -7.60
CA GLY A 64 -1.79 17.44 -8.94
C GLY A 64 -2.91 18.49 -9.00
N ILE A 65 -3.28 18.85 -10.22
CA ILE A 65 -4.34 19.83 -10.50
C ILE A 65 -5.69 19.45 -9.89
N ASP A 66 -5.94 18.16 -9.65
CA ASP A 66 -7.11 17.67 -8.93
C ASP A 66 -7.27 18.32 -7.56
N PHE A 67 -6.15 18.69 -6.93
CA PHE A 67 -6.10 19.23 -5.57
C PHE A 67 -5.69 20.70 -5.50
N THR A 68 -4.96 21.21 -6.47
CA THR A 68 -4.54 22.62 -6.52
C THR A 68 -5.51 23.48 -7.30
N GLY A 69 -6.31 22.85 -8.14
CA GLY A 69 -7.00 23.51 -9.23
C GLY A 69 -6.08 23.65 -10.45
N GLY A 70 -6.65 23.95 -11.59
CA GLY A 70 -5.92 24.08 -12.85
C GLY A 70 -6.77 23.63 -14.04
N THR A 71 -6.12 23.41 -15.16
CA THR A 71 -6.75 23.00 -16.41
C THR A 71 -6.13 21.69 -16.91
N MET A 72 -6.96 20.80 -17.44
CA MET A 72 -6.57 19.57 -18.11
C MET A 72 -7.16 19.55 -19.52
N ILE A 73 -6.30 19.29 -20.51
CA ILE A 73 -6.71 19.06 -21.90
C ILE A 73 -6.14 17.72 -22.33
N GLN A 74 -7.00 16.83 -22.81
CA GLN A 74 -6.61 15.54 -23.37
C GLN A 74 -6.97 15.50 -24.84
N VAL A 75 -5.98 15.25 -25.68
CA VAL A 75 -6.14 15.16 -27.12
C VAL A 75 -5.56 13.86 -27.66
N ASP A 76 -6.16 13.37 -28.74
CA ASP A 76 -5.65 12.25 -29.54
C ASP A 76 -4.84 12.82 -30.71
N LEU A 77 -3.55 12.50 -30.75
CA LEU A 77 -2.64 12.93 -31.81
C LEU A 77 -2.51 11.87 -32.92
N HIS A 78 -3.23 10.74 -32.80
CA HIS A 78 -3.24 9.60 -33.72
C HIS A 78 -1.89 8.88 -33.89
N GLU A 79 -0.81 9.41 -33.31
CA GLU A 79 0.53 8.83 -33.34
C GLU A 79 1.30 9.25 -32.05
N GLU A 80 2.35 8.46 -31.74
CA GLU A 80 3.24 8.81 -30.62
C GLU A 80 4.08 10.04 -30.97
N THR A 81 3.69 11.18 -30.44
CA THR A 81 4.38 12.47 -30.65
C THR A 81 5.30 12.75 -29.47
N PRO A 82 6.57 13.17 -29.68
CA PRO A 82 7.45 13.56 -28.59
C PRO A 82 6.85 14.65 -27.72
N ILE A 83 6.86 14.46 -26.40
CA ILE A 83 6.31 15.44 -25.44
C ILE A 83 6.93 16.83 -25.65
N SER A 84 8.21 16.92 -26.04
CA SER A 84 8.89 18.18 -26.33
C SER A 84 8.26 18.95 -27.49
N GLU A 85 7.72 18.26 -28.50
CA GLU A 85 7.02 18.92 -29.63
C GLU A 85 5.67 19.49 -29.18
N VAL A 86 4.95 18.75 -28.32
CA VAL A 86 3.69 19.24 -27.75
C VAL A 86 3.94 20.43 -26.82
N GLU A 87 5.02 20.38 -26.03
CA GLU A 87 5.43 21.48 -25.14
C GLU A 87 5.84 22.72 -25.94
N ASP A 88 6.60 22.54 -27.03
CA ASP A 88 7.00 23.65 -27.89
C ASP A 88 5.81 24.28 -28.63
N ALA A 89 4.80 23.48 -29.04
CA ALA A 89 3.60 23.98 -29.71
C ALA A 89 2.77 24.91 -28.80
N ILE A 90 2.72 24.68 -27.50
CA ILE A 90 1.94 25.50 -26.56
C ILE A 90 2.80 26.43 -25.71
N LYS A 91 4.08 26.60 -26.04
CA LYS A 91 5.06 27.41 -25.29
C LYS A 91 4.68 28.89 -25.19
N GLU A 92 4.03 29.42 -26.18
CA GLU A 92 3.60 30.85 -26.22
C GLU A 92 2.62 31.20 -25.09
N TYR A 93 1.91 30.18 -24.54
CA TYR A 93 0.93 30.36 -23.46
C TYR A 93 1.56 30.39 -22.05
N ASP A 94 2.87 30.09 -21.89
CA ASP A 94 3.62 30.09 -20.61
C ASP A 94 2.94 29.25 -19.50
N LEU A 95 2.38 28.11 -19.86
CA LEU A 95 1.52 27.30 -19.00
C LEU A 95 2.27 26.43 -17.99
N ASN A 96 3.60 26.28 -18.12
CA ASN A 96 4.41 25.32 -17.34
C ASN A 96 3.71 23.95 -17.22
N PRO A 97 3.34 23.30 -18.33
CA PRO A 97 2.50 22.13 -18.31
C PRO A 97 3.24 20.88 -17.83
N SER A 98 2.50 19.98 -17.20
CA SER A 98 2.89 18.58 -17.07
C SER A 98 2.19 17.79 -18.16
N ILE A 99 2.94 17.28 -19.13
CA ILE A 99 2.41 16.51 -20.25
C ILE A 99 2.74 15.04 -20.04
N ILE A 100 1.74 14.19 -20.16
CA ILE A 100 1.87 12.73 -20.00
C ILE A 100 1.16 12.03 -21.15
N TYR A 101 1.70 10.87 -21.54
CA TYR A 101 1.06 10.01 -22.51
C TYR A 101 -0.15 9.28 -21.94
N SER A 102 -1.15 9.06 -22.80
CA SER A 102 -2.33 8.25 -22.55
C SER A 102 -2.65 7.39 -23.79
N GLY A 103 -3.66 6.51 -23.69
CA GLY A 103 -3.98 5.57 -24.77
C GLY A 103 -3.07 4.34 -24.82
N GLU A 104 -3.40 3.37 -25.67
CA GLU A 104 -2.68 2.08 -25.74
C GLU A 104 -1.29 2.21 -26.39
N ASN A 105 -1.15 3.11 -27.37
CA ASN A 105 0.08 3.29 -28.14
C ASN A 105 0.74 4.65 -27.89
N ASN A 106 0.47 5.32 -26.76
CA ASN A 106 0.93 6.69 -26.46
C ASN A 106 0.48 7.74 -27.49
N GLU A 107 -0.59 7.44 -28.25
CA GLU A 107 -1.16 8.32 -29.27
C GLU A 107 -1.91 9.51 -28.70
N GLN A 108 -2.26 9.45 -27.41
CA GLN A 108 -2.94 10.52 -26.70
C GLN A 108 -2.00 11.23 -25.75
N VAL A 109 -2.19 12.52 -25.58
CA VAL A 109 -1.49 13.31 -24.61
C VAL A 109 -2.48 13.98 -23.66
N VAL A 110 -2.11 14.02 -22.38
CA VAL A 110 -2.84 14.75 -21.32
C VAL A 110 -1.97 15.89 -20.86
N ILE A 111 -2.39 17.10 -21.16
CA ILE A 111 -1.73 18.35 -20.79
C ILE A 111 -2.39 18.85 -19.50
N LYS A 112 -1.64 18.94 -18.43
CA LYS A 112 -2.09 19.42 -17.12
C LYS A 112 -1.32 20.68 -16.76
N THR A 113 -2.02 21.77 -16.45
CA THR A 113 -1.40 23.01 -15.95
C THR A 113 -2.10 23.52 -14.71
N MET A 114 -1.36 24.16 -13.81
CA MET A 114 -1.94 24.83 -12.63
C MET A 114 -2.61 26.17 -12.99
N GLU A 115 -2.42 26.65 -14.22
CA GLU A 115 -3.07 27.84 -14.69
C GLU A 115 -4.56 27.60 -14.94
N PHE A 116 -5.35 28.61 -14.58
CA PHE A 116 -6.79 28.57 -14.74
C PHE A 116 -7.17 29.18 -16.09
N LEU A 117 -7.31 28.33 -17.11
CA LEU A 117 -7.69 28.75 -18.45
C LEU A 117 -9.21 28.86 -18.56
N ASP A 118 -9.71 30.04 -18.95
CA ASP A 118 -11.11 30.18 -19.29
C ASP A 118 -11.49 29.46 -20.59
N ASN A 119 -12.75 29.51 -21.00
CA ASN A 119 -13.22 28.80 -22.18
C ASN A 119 -12.54 29.28 -23.46
N GLU A 120 -12.25 30.59 -23.57
CA GLU A 120 -11.61 31.18 -24.74
C GLU A 120 -10.13 30.77 -24.82
N GLN A 121 -9.42 30.87 -23.71
CA GLN A 121 -8.01 30.46 -23.61
C GLN A 121 -7.84 28.96 -23.90
N ARG A 122 -8.73 28.09 -23.40
CA ARG A 122 -8.70 26.68 -23.71
C ARG A 122 -8.93 26.40 -25.18
N ALA A 123 -9.89 27.11 -25.79
CA ALA A 123 -10.13 26.98 -27.22
C ALA A 123 -8.90 27.39 -28.03
N GLN A 124 -8.22 28.50 -27.67
CA GLN A 124 -7.00 28.92 -28.32
C GLN A 124 -5.88 27.88 -28.24
N VAL A 125 -5.67 27.27 -27.07
CA VAL A 125 -4.68 26.19 -26.92
C VAL A 125 -5.04 24.99 -27.77
N ILE A 126 -6.32 24.60 -27.82
CA ILE A 126 -6.80 23.48 -28.64
C ILE A 126 -6.64 23.81 -30.15
N ASP A 127 -6.99 25.02 -30.57
CA ASP A 127 -6.83 25.47 -31.96
C ASP A 127 -5.34 25.41 -32.37
N THR A 128 -4.44 25.86 -31.50
CA THR A 128 -2.99 25.79 -31.77
C THR A 128 -2.49 24.35 -31.89
N LEU A 129 -2.98 23.47 -31.05
CA LEU A 129 -2.67 22.03 -31.19
C LEU A 129 -3.25 21.46 -32.48
N GLY A 130 -4.47 21.91 -32.87
CA GLY A 130 -5.11 21.53 -34.13
C GLY A 130 -4.30 21.93 -35.36
N GLU A 131 -3.76 23.16 -35.36
CA GLU A 131 -2.91 23.66 -36.46
C GLU A 131 -1.55 22.93 -36.54
N HIS A 132 -0.97 22.54 -35.41
CA HIS A 132 0.35 21.89 -35.37
C HIS A 132 0.28 20.38 -35.70
N PHE A 133 -0.76 19.68 -35.22
CA PHE A 133 -0.85 18.23 -35.27
C PHE A 133 -1.99 17.72 -36.16
N ASP A 134 -2.64 18.59 -36.92
CA ASP A 134 -3.76 18.28 -37.84
C ASP A 134 -4.90 17.52 -37.15
N ILE A 135 -5.21 17.91 -35.90
CA ILE A 135 -6.29 17.35 -35.10
C ILE A 135 -7.55 18.23 -35.17
N SER A 136 -8.69 17.60 -35.04
CA SER A 136 -10.02 18.24 -35.07
C SER A 136 -10.65 18.29 -33.66
N ASP A 137 -11.77 19.02 -33.52
CA ASP A 137 -12.52 19.06 -32.27
C ASP A 137 -12.98 17.67 -31.78
N GLN A 138 -13.09 16.65 -32.68
CA GLN A 138 -13.46 15.30 -32.32
C GLN A 138 -12.34 14.53 -31.64
N ASP A 139 -11.11 14.98 -31.83
CA ASP A 139 -9.90 14.39 -31.25
C ASP A 139 -9.60 14.97 -29.86
N VAL A 140 -10.37 15.99 -29.45
CA VAL A 140 -10.34 16.51 -28.06
C VAL A 140 -11.18 15.59 -27.17
N LEU A 141 -10.50 14.70 -26.45
CA LEU A 141 -11.15 13.69 -25.61
C LEU A 141 -11.67 14.25 -24.29
N ALA A 142 -10.98 15.24 -23.72
CA ALA A 142 -11.39 15.94 -22.51
C ALA A 142 -10.81 17.36 -22.46
N SER A 143 -11.59 18.31 -21.94
CA SER A 143 -11.13 19.66 -21.63
C SER A 143 -11.81 20.09 -20.33
N GLU A 144 -11.11 19.86 -19.22
CA GLU A 144 -11.64 20.04 -17.87
C GLU A 144 -10.92 21.17 -17.15
N GLN A 145 -11.67 21.85 -16.29
CA GLN A 145 -11.16 22.91 -15.45
C GLN A 145 -11.52 22.64 -14.00
N PHE A 146 -10.52 22.58 -13.16
CA PHE A 146 -10.67 22.34 -11.74
C PHE A 146 -10.52 23.66 -10.98
N GLY A 147 -11.61 24.14 -10.37
CA GLY A 147 -11.52 25.32 -9.49
C GLY A 147 -10.82 24.98 -8.17
N PRO A 148 -10.10 25.93 -7.54
CA PRO A 148 -9.41 25.71 -6.26
C PRO A 148 -10.35 25.22 -5.14
N SER A 149 -11.60 25.65 -5.13
CA SER A 149 -12.62 25.20 -4.15
C SER A 149 -12.96 23.72 -4.31
N VAL A 150 -12.96 23.20 -5.54
CA VAL A 150 -13.18 21.78 -5.85
C VAL A 150 -11.99 20.96 -5.37
N GLY A 151 -10.77 21.45 -5.61
CA GLY A 151 -9.54 20.80 -5.14
C GLY A 151 -9.49 20.65 -3.62
N ASP A 152 -9.87 21.67 -2.88
CA ASP A 152 -9.94 21.59 -1.40
C ASP A 152 -11.02 20.63 -0.93
N GLU A 153 -12.18 20.59 -1.59
CA GLU A 153 -13.22 19.60 -1.29
C GLU A 153 -12.74 18.18 -1.55
N LEU A 154 -12.04 17.94 -2.67
CA LEU A 154 -11.48 16.62 -3.00
C LEU A 154 -10.42 16.17 -1.98
N LYS A 155 -9.52 17.06 -1.52
CA LYS A 155 -8.57 16.75 -0.43
C LYS A 155 -9.29 16.27 0.83
N TRP A 156 -10.30 17.02 1.27
CA TRP A 156 -11.06 16.66 2.47
C TRP A 156 -11.85 15.37 2.29
N ASN A 157 -12.42 15.14 1.10
CA ASN A 157 -13.12 13.90 0.79
C ASN A 157 -12.17 12.70 0.76
N ALA A 158 -10.94 12.86 0.25
CA ALA A 158 -9.91 11.84 0.31
C ALA A 158 -9.54 11.46 1.76
N VAL A 159 -9.28 12.46 2.61
CA VAL A 159 -8.99 12.22 4.04
C VAL A 159 -10.17 11.53 4.73
N LYS A 160 -11.40 11.99 4.51
CA LYS A 160 -12.61 11.35 5.05
C LYS A 160 -12.74 9.90 4.59
N ALA A 161 -12.51 9.63 3.30
CA ALA A 161 -12.59 8.27 2.76
C ALA A 161 -11.61 7.31 3.42
N VAL A 162 -10.34 7.72 3.60
CA VAL A 162 -9.30 6.92 4.29
C VAL A 162 -9.68 6.71 5.76
N LEU A 163 -10.20 7.72 6.45
CA LEU A 163 -10.63 7.60 7.84
C LEU A 163 -11.83 6.65 7.97
N ILE A 164 -12.85 6.78 7.11
CA ILE A 164 -14.03 5.91 7.12
C ILE A 164 -13.63 4.47 6.84
N ALA A 165 -12.78 4.24 5.83
CA ALA A 165 -12.24 2.92 5.52
C ALA A 165 -11.48 2.33 6.72
N SER A 166 -10.60 3.12 7.36
CA SER A 166 -9.84 2.69 8.54
C SER A 166 -10.73 2.35 9.73
N VAL A 167 -11.76 3.15 10.00
CA VAL A 167 -12.76 2.87 11.06
C VAL A 167 -13.57 1.62 10.75
N GLY A 168 -14.03 1.46 9.51
CA GLY A 168 -14.74 0.25 9.08
C GLY A 168 -13.89 -1.01 9.28
N MET A 169 -12.60 -0.94 8.89
CA MET A 169 -11.65 -2.04 9.08
C MET A 169 -11.37 -2.30 10.56
N LEU A 170 -11.23 -1.27 11.39
CA LEU A 170 -11.08 -1.42 12.84
C LEU A 170 -12.25 -2.20 13.45
N ILE A 171 -13.48 -1.80 13.12
CA ILE A 171 -14.70 -2.46 13.58
C ILE A 171 -14.71 -3.92 13.12
N TYR A 172 -14.45 -4.17 11.84
CA TYR A 172 -14.39 -5.52 11.27
C TYR A 172 -13.38 -6.41 12.01
N ILE A 173 -12.15 -5.93 12.24
CA ILE A 173 -11.11 -6.70 12.93
C ILE A 173 -11.48 -6.95 14.39
N ILE A 174 -12.01 -5.97 15.11
CA ILE A 174 -12.46 -6.15 16.51
C ILE A 174 -13.54 -7.22 16.58
N LEU A 175 -14.52 -7.19 15.71
CA LEU A 175 -15.60 -8.19 15.65
C LEU A 175 -15.06 -9.59 15.29
N ARG A 176 -14.18 -9.66 14.29
CA ARG A 176 -13.58 -10.91 13.78
C ARG A 176 -12.70 -11.60 14.82
N PHE A 177 -11.88 -10.85 15.55
CA PHE A 177 -10.94 -11.38 16.55
C PHE A 177 -11.43 -11.30 17.99
N LYS A 178 -12.55 -10.60 18.23
CA LYS A 178 -13.14 -10.37 19.57
C LYS A 178 -12.13 -9.76 20.56
N SER A 179 -11.24 -8.91 20.07
CA SER A 179 -10.23 -8.21 20.88
C SER A 179 -9.81 -6.91 20.22
N TRP A 180 -9.89 -5.81 20.98
CA TRP A 180 -9.50 -4.49 20.52
C TRP A 180 -8.00 -4.37 20.19
N LYS A 181 -7.15 -5.22 20.82
CA LYS A 181 -5.70 -5.21 20.60
C LYS A 181 -5.32 -5.61 19.18
N TYR A 182 -6.00 -6.61 18.60
CA TYR A 182 -5.84 -6.95 17.19
C TYR A 182 -6.26 -5.80 16.28
N GLY A 183 -7.42 -5.17 16.58
CA GLY A 183 -7.90 -4.03 15.82
C GLY A 183 -6.93 -2.86 15.85
N PHE A 184 -6.48 -2.46 17.04
CA PHE A 184 -5.54 -1.36 17.19
C PHE A 184 -4.20 -1.63 16.47
N SER A 185 -3.64 -2.84 16.62
CA SER A 185 -2.39 -3.21 15.95
C SER A 185 -2.52 -3.20 14.42
N SER A 186 -3.66 -3.65 13.89
CA SER A 186 -3.93 -3.62 12.44
C SER A 186 -4.02 -2.19 11.91
N ILE A 187 -4.77 -1.33 12.60
CA ILE A 187 -4.92 0.07 12.16
C ILE A 187 -3.60 0.84 12.27
N ALA A 188 -2.81 0.58 13.30
CA ALA A 188 -1.46 1.15 13.39
C ALA A 188 -0.57 0.76 12.20
N GLY A 189 -0.71 -0.50 11.70
CA GLY A 189 -0.05 -0.94 10.47
C GLY A 189 -0.56 -0.21 9.23
N VAL A 190 -1.88 -0.08 9.08
CA VAL A 190 -2.47 0.68 7.94
C VAL A 190 -2.01 2.13 7.94
N VAL A 191 -2.03 2.80 9.10
CA VAL A 191 -1.54 4.18 9.22
C VAL A 191 -0.04 4.26 8.88
N HIS A 192 0.75 3.32 9.38
CA HIS A 192 2.17 3.21 9.01
C HIS A 192 2.34 3.10 7.49
N ASP A 193 1.59 2.23 6.82
CA ASP A 193 1.72 1.99 5.38
C ASP A 193 1.38 3.24 4.57
N VAL A 194 0.29 3.91 4.90
CA VAL A 194 -0.09 5.19 4.28
C VAL A 194 1.00 6.24 4.48
N LEU A 195 1.54 6.37 5.71
CA LEU A 195 2.59 7.34 6.02
C LEU A 195 3.90 7.03 5.28
N VAL A 196 4.26 5.75 5.13
CA VAL A 196 5.46 5.35 4.38
C VAL A 196 5.31 5.63 2.89
N VAL A 197 4.13 5.36 2.28
CA VAL A 197 3.88 5.69 0.88
C VAL A 197 3.90 7.20 0.67
N LEU A 198 3.28 7.99 1.56
CA LEU A 198 3.35 9.46 1.52
C LEU A 198 4.80 9.98 1.68
N ALA A 199 5.57 9.38 2.60
CA ALA A 199 6.98 9.71 2.79
C ALA A 199 7.79 9.44 1.51
N PHE A 200 7.54 8.32 0.84
CA PHE A 200 8.17 7.99 -0.43
C PHE A 200 7.83 9.05 -1.50
N TYR A 201 6.57 9.44 -1.61
CA TYR A 201 6.11 10.47 -2.55
C TYR A 201 6.76 11.84 -2.26
N ALA A 202 6.87 12.22 -0.99
CA ALA A 202 7.54 13.45 -0.58
C ALA A 202 9.04 13.47 -0.91
N ILE A 203 9.74 12.34 -0.68
CA ILE A 203 11.18 12.22 -0.92
C ILE A 203 11.49 12.28 -2.41
N PHE A 204 10.74 11.53 -3.23
CA PHE A 204 11.00 11.42 -4.67
C PHE A 204 10.28 12.49 -5.50
N GLY A 205 9.39 13.28 -4.90
CA GLY A 205 8.67 14.36 -5.59
C GLY A 205 7.56 13.88 -6.52
N PHE A 206 7.04 12.67 -6.32
CA PHE A 206 5.91 12.15 -7.10
C PHE A 206 4.64 12.96 -6.85
N THR A 207 3.79 13.05 -7.87
CA THR A 207 2.55 13.81 -7.81
C THR A 207 1.46 13.06 -7.05
N VAL A 208 0.87 13.72 -6.05
CA VAL A 208 -0.31 13.25 -5.31
C VAL A 208 -1.54 13.75 -6.06
N ASN A 209 -2.33 12.82 -6.63
CA ASN A 209 -3.50 13.06 -7.47
C ASN A 209 -4.65 12.09 -7.13
N ASN A 210 -5.77 12.15 -7.86
CA ASN A 210 -6.90 11.24 -7.62
C ASN A 210 -6.53 9.76 -7.79
N PRO A 211 -5.77 9.31 -8.82
CA PRO A 211 -5.25 7.95 -8.92
C PRO A 211 -4.47 7.50 -7.69
N PHE A 212 -3.65 8.37 -7.10
CA PHE A 212 -2.93 8.10 -5.86
C PHE A 212 -3.90 7.79 -4.70
N ILE A 213 -4.97 8.59 -4.54
CA ILE A 213 -5.97 8.33 -3.47
C ILE A 213 -6.67 6.99 -3.67
N ALA A 214 -7.03 6.66 -4.91
CA ALA A 214 -7.62 5.36 -5.23
C ALA A 214 -6.67 4.20 -4.90
N ALA A 215 -5.37 4.37 -5.17
CA ALA A 215 -4.34 3.39 -4.81
C ALA A 215 -4.19 3.24 -3.29
N ILE A 216 -4.19 4.34 -2.52
CA ILE A 216 -4.15 4.31 -1.04
C ILE A 216 -5.37 3.58 -0.46
N LEU A 217 -6.57 3.84 -0.96
CA LEU A 217 -7.78 3.13 -0.51
C LEU A 217 -7.71 1.62 -0.81
N THR A 218 -7.17 1.26 -1.98
CA THR A 218 -6.93 -0.14 -2.35
C THR A 218 -5.88 -0.78 -1.45
N LEU A 219 -4.79 -0.05 -1.15
CA LEU A 219 -3.73 -0.49 -0.25
C LEU A 219 -4.25 -0.80 1.15
N VAL A 220 -5.14 0.03 1.71
CA VAL A 220 -5.76 -0.21 3.03
C VAL A 220 -6.41 -1.59 3.09
N GLY A 221 -7.13 -1.97 2.04
CA GLY A 221 -7.74 -3.30 1.94
C GLY A 221 -6.73 -4.43 1.72
N TYR A 222 -5.70 -4.20 0.92
CA TYR A 222 -4.68 -5.20 0.60
C TYR A 222 -3.77 -5.50 1.79
N SER A 223 -3.23 -4.48 2.45
CA SER A 223 -2.31 -4.62 3.58
C SER A 223 -2.92 -5.42 4.73
N ILE A 224 -4.19 -5.18 5.01
CA ILE A 224 -4.86 -5.85 6.13
C ILE A 224 -5.05 -7.36 5.90
N ASN A 225 -5.05 -7.83 4.64
CA ASN A 225 -5.18 -9.25 4.32
C ASN A 225 -4.05 -10.09 4.91
N ASP A 226 -2.80 -9.64 4.78
CA ASP A 226 -1.65 -10.34 5.35
C ASP A 226 -1.65 -10.28 6.88
N THR A 227 -2.03 -9.13 7.44
CA THR A 227 -2.18 -8.96 8.90
C THR A 227 -3.21 -9.94 9.47
N ILE A 228 -4.36 -10.12 8.81
CA ILE A 228 -5.40 -11.09 9.23
C ILE A 228 -4.85 -12.52 9.25
N VAL A 229 -4.11 -12.91 8.22
CA VAL A 229 -3.52 -14.26 8.13
C VAL A 229 -2.58 -14.54 9.29
N ILE A 230 -1.68 -13.59 9.59
CA ILE A 230 -0.74 -13.73 10.71
C ILE A 230 -1.50 -13.77 12.04
N PHE A 231 -2.49 -12.91 12.22
CA PHE A 231 -3.29 -12.82 13.46
C PHE A 231 -4.17 -14.05 13.68
N ASP A 232 -4.77 -14.63 12.64
CA ASP A 232 -5.47 -15.90 12.74
C ASP A 232 -4.52 -17.01 13.19
N ARG A 233 -3.30 -17.05 12.67
CA ARG A 233 -2.28 -18.02 13.07
C ARG A 233 -1.79 -17.82 14.51
N ILE A 234 -1.60 -16.57 14.93
CA ILE A 234 -1.27 -16.26 16.33
C ILE A 234 -2.37 -16.79 17.26
N ARG A 235 -3.63 -16.48 16.93
CA ARG A 235 -4.79 -16.93 17.72
C ARG A 235 -4.93 -18.47 17.75
N GLU A 236 -4.62 -19.14 16.66
CA GLU A 236 -4.58 -20.60 16.58
C GLU A 236 -3.50 -21.16 17.49
N ASN A 237 -2.26 -20.67 17.38
CA ASN A 237 -1.13 -21.10 18.18
C ASN A 237 -1.33 -20.84 19.68
N GLU A 238 -1.90 -19.70 20.07
CA GLU A 238 -2.26 -19.41 21.46
C GLU A 238 -3.26 -20.42 22.06
N ARG A 239 -4.13 -21.02 21.23
CA ARG A 239 -5.09 -22.05 21.68
C ARG A 239 -4.45 -23.42 21.79
N ILE A 240 -3.57 -23.79 20.85
CA ILE A 240 -2.92 -25.10 20.77
C ILE A 240 -1.75 -25.17 21.76
N ASN A 241 -0.87 -24.17 21.74
CA ASN A 241 0.38 -24.15 22.49
C ASN A 241 0.29 -23.30 23.76
N LYS A 242 -0.59 -23.66 24.67
CA LYS A 242 -0.83 -22.92 25.94
C LYS A 242 0.40 -22.83 26.86
N LYS A 243 1.44 -23.64 26.64
CA LYS A 243 2.67 -23.66 27.44
C LYS A 243 3.75 -22.76 26.87
N ALA A 244 3.71 -22.42 25.58
CA ALA A 244 4.66 -21.55 24.95
C ALA A 244 4.45 -20.09 25.41
N SER A 245 5.52 -19.30 25.41
CA SER A 245 5.43 -17.88 25.72
C SER A 245 4.69 -17.14 24.57
N LEU A 246 4.17 -15.96 24.85
CA LEU A 246 3.55 -15.11 23.82
C LEU A 246 4.53 -14.78 22.69
N GLU A 247 5.79 -14.48 23.05
CA GLU A 247 6.88 -14.21 22.12
C GLU A 247 7.08 -15.40 21.16
N GLU A 248 7.22 -16.59 21.71
CA GLU A 248 7.40 -17.82 20.94
C GLU A 248 6.19 -18.14 20.04
N ASN A 249 4.98 -17.94 20.54
CA ASN A 249 3.75 -18.14 19.75
C ASN A 249 3.66 -17.20 18.58
N ILE A 250 4.03 -15.92 18.76
CA ILE A 250 4.00 -14.92 17.69
C ILE A 250 5.11 -15.21 16.68
N ASP A 251 6.36 -15.45 17.12
CA ASP A 251 7.47 -15.76 16.21
C ASP A 251 7.17 -17.02 15.38
N ASN A 252 6.64 -18.06 15.98
CA ASN A 252 6.23 -19.28 15.27
C ASN A 252 5.09 -19.02 14.28
N SER A 253 4.16 -18.13 14.62
CA SER A 253 3.05 -17.78 13.73
C SER A 253 3.55 -17.01 12.53
N ILE A 254 4.41 -16.01 12.72
CA ILE A 254 5.02 -15.25 11.62
C ILE A 254 5.83 -16.20 10.72
N ASN A 255 6.72 -17.01 11.28
CA ASN A 255 7.54 -17.95 10.51
C ASN A 255 6.70 -18.94 9.69
N SER A 256 5.60 -19.45 10.24
CA SER A 256 4.72 -20.39 9.53
C SER A 256 3.89 -19.75 8.40
N THR A 257 3.63 -18.45 8.47
CA THR A 257 2.88 -17.70 7.45
C THR A 257 3.78 -16.92 6.49
N LEU A 258 5.07 -16.76 6.83
CA LEU A 258 6.02 -15.91 6.10
C LEU A 258 6.09 -16.22 4.61
N ASN A 259 6.18 -17.52 4.27
CA ASN A 259 6.24 -17.95 2.87
C ASN A 259 4.97 -17.54 2.10
N ARG A 260 3.80 -17.67 2.71
CA ARG A 260 2.53 -17.26 2.10
C ARG A 260 2.51 -15.76 1.89
N THR A 261 2.82 -14.95 2.90
CA THR A 261 2.81 -13.49 2.84
C THR A 261 3.78 -12.96 1.79
N ILE A 262 5.00 -13.49 1.73
CA ILE A 262 5.98 -13.08 0.70
C ILE A 262 5.50 -13.50 -0.70
N MET A 263 4.98 -14.72 -0.86
CA MET A 263 4.57 -15.21 -2.18
C MET A 263 3.33 -14.50 -2.70
N THR A 264 2.36 -14.15 -1.85
CA THR A 264 1.19 -13.36 -2.27
C THR A 264 1.60 -11.98 -2.76
N SER A 265 2.47 -11.28 -2.04
CA SER A 265 2.99 -9.98 -2.45
C SER A 265 3.85 -10.08 -3.71
N LEU A 266 4.73 -11.07 -3.80
CA LEU A 266 5.59 -11.29 -4.97
C LEU A 266 4.77 -11.61 -6.23
N THR A 267 3.77 -12.50 -6.14
CA THR A 267 2.93 -12.85 -7.31
C THR A 267 2.14 -11.64 -7.81
N THR A 268 1.67 -10.77 -6.92
CA THR A 268 1.01 -9.52 -7.32
C THR A 268 1.99 -8.58 -8.00
N LEU A 269 3.20 -8.39 -7.45
CA LEU A 269 4.23 -7.54 -8.06
C LEU A 269 4.71 -8.06 -9.42
N VAL A 270 4.84 -9.38 -9.58
CA VAL A 270 5.22 -10.00 -10.88
C VAL A 270 4.21 -9.68 -11.99
N VAL A 271 2.94 -9.51 -11.67
CA VAL A 271 1.91 -9.08 -12.63
C VAL A 271 1.96 -7.56 -12.82
N MET A 272 2.17 -6.80 -11.75
CA MET A 272 2.12 -5.33 -11.81
C MET A 272 3.36 -4.71 -12.46
N ILE A 273 4.55 -5.32 -12.35
CA ILE A 273 5.78 -4.79 -12.95
C ILE A 273 5.68 -4.72 -14.48
N PRO A 274 5.35 -5.80 -15.21
CA PRO A 274 5.14 -5.72 -16.66
C PRO A 274 4.03 -4.74 -17.02
N LEU A 275 2.92 -4.76 -16.27
CA LEU A 275 1.82 -3.82 -16.48
C LEU A 275 2.31 -2.37 -16.37
N CYS A 276 3.07 -2.03 -15.33
CA CYS A 276 3.62 -0.68 -15.12
C CYS A 276 4.55 -0.23 -16.26
N ILE A 277 5.23 -1.17 -16.93
CA ILE A 277 6.12 -0.86 -18.06
C ILE A 277 5.31 -0.64 -19.35
N MET A 278 4.25 -1.42 -19.55
CA MET A 278 3.51 -1.47 -20.83
C MET A 278 2.36 -0.46 -20.92
N VAL A 279 1.87 0.05 -19.77
CA VAL A 279 0.74 0.99 -19.78
C VAL A 279 1.20 2.43 -19.95
N SER A 280 0.25 3.28 -20.37
CA SER A 280 0.43 4.72 -20.43
C SER A 280 0.74 5.32 -19.06
N GLU A 281 1.33 6.49 -19.07
CA GLU A 281 1.75 7.19 -17.85
C GLU A 281 0.57 7.51 -16.92
N SER A 282 -0.58 7.81 -17.47
CA SER A 282 -1.82 8.06 -16.72
C SER A 282 -2.24 6.88 -15.83
N ILE A 283 -2.12 5.64 -16.32
CA ILE A 283 -2.41 4.43 -15.54
C ILE A 283 -1.28 4.15 -14.55
N ARG A 284 -0.04 4.46 -14.92
CA ARG A 284 1.15 4.28 -14.09
C ARG A 284 1.08 5.09 -12.78
N GLU A 285 0.44 6.27 -12.81
CA GLU A 285 0.16 7.09 -11.62
C GLU A 285 -0.64 6.34 -10.53
N PHE A 286 -1.49 5.37 -10.90
CA PHE A 286 -2.20 4.49 -9.97
C PHE A 286 -1.36 3.28 -9.53
N ILE A 287 -0.61 2.68 -10.48
CA ILE A 287 0.11 1.42 -10.25
C ILE A 287 1.30 1.62 -9.31
N ILE A 288 2.07 2.69 -9.46
CA ILE A 288 3.28 2.95 -8.67
C ILE A 288 2.99 3.00 -7.16
N PRO A 289 2.05 3.83 -6.65
CA PRO A 289 1.77 3.88 -5.22
C PRO A 289 1.23 2.56 -4.68
N LEU A 290 0.49 1.81 -5.50
CA LEU A 290 -0.02 0.50 -5.12
C LEU A 290 1.10 -0.53 -4.99
N MET A 291 2.08 -0.55 -5.92
CA MET A 291 3.26 -1.42 -5.83
C MET A 291 4.10 -1.13 -4.57
N ILE A 292 4.37 0.13 -4.31
CA ILE A 292 5.08 0.56 -3.08
C ILE A 292 4.29 0.08 -1.86
N GLY A 293 2.98 0.31 -1.85
CA GLY A 293 2.09 -0.07 -0.77
C GLY A 293 2.05 -1.57 -0.51
N ILE A 294 2.07 -2.43 -1.53
CA ILE A 294 2.12 -3.89 -1.38
C ILE A 294 3.39 -4.32 -0.65
N VAL A 295 4.55 -3.77 -1.03
CA VAL A 295 5.83 -4.06 -0.36
C VAL A 295 5.80 -3.61 1.09
N VAL A 296 5.31 -2.39 1.32
CA VAL A 296 5.21 -1.79 2.67
C VAL A 296 4.21 -2.56 3.53
N GLY A 297 3.05 -2.97 3.00
CA GLY A 297 2.04 -3.77 3.71
C GLY A 297 2.53 -5.15 4.12
N CYS A 298 3.30 -5.82 3.24
CA CYS A 298 4.00 -7.07 3.59
C CYS A 298 4.97 -6.85 4.76
N TYR A 299 5.78 -5.79 4.69
CA TYR A 299 6.70 -5.41 5.77
C TYR A 299 5.95 -5.11 7.07
N SER A 300 4.94 -4.26 7.04
CA SER A 300 4.25 -3.78 8.24
C SER A 300 3.52 -4.90 8.97
N SER A 301 2.90 -5.84 8.26
CA SER A 301 2.20 -6.99 8.86
C SER A 301 3.14 -7.84 9.70
N ILE A 302 4.39 -8.03 9.25
CA ILE A 302 5.41 -8.83 9.91
C ILE A 302 6.11 -8.05 11.02
N PHE A 303 6.57 -6.82 10.72
CA PHE A 303 7.53 -6.08 11.55
C PHE A 303 6.90 -4.96 12.39
N VAL A 304 5.64 -4.59 12.12
CA VAL A 304 4.94 -3.53 12.85
C VAL A 304 3.71 -4.08 13.56
N CYS A 305 2.74 -4.66 12.83
CA CYS A 305 1.47 -5.11 13.41
C CYS A 305 1.64 -6.21 14.46
N SER A 306 2.39 -7.26 14.12
CA SER A 306 2.58 -8.43 14.99
C SER A 306 3.41 -8.10 16.24
N PRO A 307 4.53 -7.36 16.14
CA PRO A 307 5.25 -6.89 17.32
C PRO A 307 4.46 -5.90 18.18
N LEU A 308 3.65 -5.03 17.58
CA LEU A 308 2.79 -4.12 18.35
C LEU A 308 1.73 -4.87 19.14
N TYR A 309 1.14 -5.91 18.54
CA TYR A 309 0.24 -6.82 19.27
C TYR A 309 0.95 -7.47 20.47
N PHE A 310 2.22 -7.88 20.32
CA PHE A 310 3.02 -8.40 21.42
C PHE A 310 3.16 -7.35 22.54
N ASP A 311 3.56 -6.12 22.21
CA ASP A 311 3.79 -5.07 23.22
C ASP A 311 2.50 -4.71 23.97
N LEU A 312 1.35 -4.72 23.30
CA LEU A 312 0.03 -4.51 23.93
C LEU A 312 -0.40 -5.66 24.87
N ASN A 313 0.17 -6.86 24.69
CA ASN A 313 -0.16 -8.04 25.49
C ASN A 313 0.85 -8.34 26.61
N LYS A 314 2.06 -7.82 26.52
CA LYS A 314 3.17 -8.08 27.45
C LYS A 314 2.80 -7.84 28.92
N GLY A 315 2.01 -6.81 29.22
CA GLY A 315 1.52 -6.52 30.58
C GLY A 315 0.55 -7.57 31.14
N GLY A 316 -0.19 -8.26 30.25
CA GLY A 316 -1.14 -9.31 30.64
C GLY A 316 -0.48 -10.64 31.02
N GLU A 317 0.64 -11.00 30.35
CA GLU A 317 1.40 -12.23 30.67
C GLU A 317 2.11 -12.11 32.02
N SER A 318 2.75 -10.99 32.29
CA SER A 318 3.40 -10.72 33.59
C SER A 318 2.41 -10.88 34.74
N SER A 319 1.16 -10.42 34.57
CA SER A 319 0.09 -10.58 35.55
C SER A 319 -0.38 -12.03 35.72
N LYS A 320 -0.48 -12.79 34.60
CA LYS A 320 -0.85 -14.21 34.67
C LYS A 320 0.25 -15.06 35.32
N TYR A 321 1.50 -14.82 34.95
CA TYR A 321 2.66 -15.49 35.53
C TYR A 321 2.75 -15.23 37.05
N LEU A 322 2.64 -13.98 37.48
CA LEU A 322 2.64 -13.62 38.91
C LEU A 322 1.47 -14.25 39.68
N LYS A 323 0.28 -14.38 39.07
CA LYS A 323 -0.87 -15.09 39.66
C LYS A 323 -0.60 -16.59 39.77
N GLN A 324 0.04 -17.22 38.79
CA GLN A 324 0.39 -18.64 38.82
C GLN A 324 1.48 -18.92 39.89
N VAL A 325 2.53 -18.11 39.94
CA VAL A 325 3.58 -18.21 40.96
C VAL A 325 3.00 -18.04 42.37
N LYS A 326 2.13 -17.05 42.59
CA LYS A 326 1.43 -16.87 43.88
C LYS A 326 0.53 -18.06 44.24
N LYS A 327 -0.13 -18.70 43.27
CA LYS A 327 -0.96 -19.88 43.50
C LYS A 327 -0.12 -21.13 43.86
N GLN A 328 1.00 -21.33 43.19
CA GLN A 328 1.93 -22.42 43.46
C GLN A 328 2.61 -22.23 44.83
N THR A 329 2.98 -21.00 45.18
CA THR A 329 3.58 -20.70 46.50
C THR A 329 2.59 -20.90 47.65
N LYS A 330 1.29 -20.55 47.43
CA LYS A 330 0.23 -20.85 48.42
C LYS A 330 -0.02 -22.34 48.57
N GLN A 331 0.02 -23.11 47.49
CA GLN A 331 -0.15 -24.57 47.56
C GLN A 331 1.02 -25.26 48.23
N LYS A 332 2.28 -24.83 48.00
CA LYS A 332 3.45 -25.35 48.68
C LYS A 332 3.44 -25.03 50.20
N LYS A 333 2.96 -23.82 50.59
CA LYS A 333 2.81 -23.49 52.03
C LYS A 333 1.71 -24.30 52.72
N ARG A 334 0.61 -24.62 52.04
CA ARG A 334 -0.44 -25.50 52.62
C ARG A 334 0.06 -26.93 52.86
N LYS A 335 0.77 -27.51 51.87
CA LYS A 335 1.36 -28.86 52.00
C LYS A 335 2.52 -28.98 53.02
N LYS A 336 2.99 -27.88 53.59
CA LYS A 336 4.06 -27.87 54.58
C LYS A 336 3.53 -27.71 56.01
N ASN A 337 2.25 -27.36 56.13
CA ASN A 337 1.56 -27.16 57.40
C ASN A 337 0.55 -28.28 57.73
N ASP A 338 0.34 -29.21 56.80
CA ASP A 338 -0.29 -30.51 56.97
C ASP A 338 0.81 -31.59 57.12
#